data_8ea7e25d900c53ea31f772dd9145d15d
#
_entry.id   8ea7e25d900c53ea31f772dd9145d15d
#
_cell.length_a   1.000
_cell.length_b   1.000
_cell.length_c   1.000
_cell.angle_alpha   90.00
_cell.angle_beta   90.00
_cell.angle_gamma   90.00
#
_symmetry.space_group_name_H-M   'P 1'
#
loop_
_entity.id
_entity.type
_entity.pdbx_description
1 polymer ?
#
loop_
_entity_poly.entity_id
_entity_poly.type
_entity_poly.pdbx_seq_one_letter_code
_entity_poly.pdbx_strand_id
1 'polypeptide(L)'
;MKRFIFALISIIYFFISCDTSTKASDNDIEEDSSLNLVRYAENFEIYPYKSGYKLIIKNLSKRNDTEFYVFNDSIKIPSDLNDKIIIRTPINSAIAFSSTQWAVFQKLGELDKVKGILESNYTKNKEVLRLV
;
A
#
# COMPACT_ATOMS: atom_id res chain seq x y z
N MET A 1 -51.98 16.33 -38.47
CA MET A 1 -50.78 15.59 -38.85
C MET A 1 -49.47 16.33 -38.55
N LYS A 2 -49.28 17.59 -38.91
CA LYS A 2 -47.99 18.33 -38.64
C LYS A 2 -47.66 18.48 -37.16
N ARG A 3 -48.61 18.62 -36.25
CA ARG A 3 -48.39 18.76 -34.81
C ARG A 3 -47.88 17.46 -34.13
N PHE A 4 -48.25 16.30 -34.64
CA PHE A 4 -47.77 15.00 -34.13
C PHE A 4 -46.34 14.70 -34.55
N ILE A 5 -45.91 15.20 -35.70
CA ILE A 5 -44.52 15.00 -36.18
C ILE A 5 -43.52 15.77 -35.32
N PHE A 6 -43.84 16.98 -34.87
CA PHE A 6 -43.00 17.77 -33.99
C PHE A 6 -42.84 17.12 -32.57
N ALA A 7 -43.91 16.53 -32.06
CA ALA A 7 -43.86 15.80 -30.79
C ALA A 7 -42.98 14.55 -30.87
N LEU A 8 -43.02 13.85 -32.00
CA LEU A 8 -42.22 12.63 -32.22
C LEU A 8 -40.75 12.95 -32.44
N ILE A 9 -40.40 14.05 -33.06
CA ILE A 9 -39.01 14.53 -33.23
C ILE A 9 -38.44 14.99 -31.88
N SER A 10 -39.23 15.61 -31.00
CA SER A 10 -38.76 16.04 -29.67
C SER A 10 -38.39 14.85 -28.76
N ILE A 11 -39.06 13.72 -28.92
CA ILE A 11 -38.77 12.51 -28.13
C ILE A 11 -37.46 11.85 -28.56
N ILE A 12 -37.12 11.94 -29.85
CA ILE A 12 -35.87 11.32 -30.37
C ILE A 12 -34.63 12.07 -29.86
N TYR A 13 -34.70 13.36 -29.57
CA TYR A 13 -33.60 14.12 -29.02
C TYR A 13 -33.27 13.78 -27.54
N PHE A 14 -34.21 13.16 -26.83
CA PHE A 14 -33.98 12.76 -25.44
C PHE A 14 -33.15 11.46 -25.28
N PHE A 15 -33.00 10.65 -26.33
CA PHE A 15 -32.26 9.39 -26.29
C PHE A 15 -30.82 9.47 -26.79
N ILE A 16 -30.33 10.66 -27.23
CA ILE A 16 -28.96 10.82 -27.75
C ILE A 16 -27.99 11.33 -26.70
N SER A 17 -28.40 11.41 -25.41
CA SER A 17 -27.55 11.88 -24.33
C SER A 17 -27.17 10.76 -23.38
N CYS A 18 -26.50 9.72 -23.89
CA CYS A 18 -25.69 8.84 -23.04
C CYS A 18 -24.78 7.98 -23.91
N ASP A 19 -23.73 8.59 -24.44
CA ASP A 19 -22.56 7.84 -24.89
C ASP A 19 -21.32 8.53 -24.33
N THR A 20 -21.20 8.45 -23.00
CA THR A 20 -19.91 8.64 -22.35
C THR A 20 -19.23 7.28 -22.37
N SER A 21 -18.70 6.89 -23.54
CA SER A 21 -17.63 5.94 -23.58
C SER A 21 -16.48 6.56 -22.78
N THR A 22 -16.44 6.25 -21.51
CA THR A 22 -15.23 6.38 -20.70
C THR A 22 -14.21 5.46 -21.37
N LYS A 23 -13.48 6.01 -22.37
CA LYS A 23 -12.14 5.51 -22.63
C LYS A 23 -11.50 5.48 -21.24
N ALA A 24 -11.15 4.28 -20.80
CA ALA A 24 -10.13 4.12 -19.80
C ALA A 24 -8.90 4.83 -20.39
N SER A 25 -8.81 6.12 -20.16
CA SER A 25 -7.58 6.84 -20.19
C SER A 25 -6.74 6.09 -19.16
N ASP A 26 -5.59 5.59 -19.57
CA ASP A 26 -4.44 5.45 -18.68
C ASP A 26 -4.21 6.87 -18.11
N ASN A 27 -5.07 7.24 -17.19
CA ASN A 27 -4.79 8.35 -16.32
C ASN A 27 -3.61 7.82 -15.47
N ASP A 28 -2.42 8.25 -15.84
CA ASP A 28 -1.42 8.58 -14.85
C ASP A 28 -2.22 9.22 -13.72
N ILE A 29 -2.51 8.44 -12.69
CA ILE A 29 -3.01 8.94 -11.42
C ILE A 29 -1.90 9.90 -11.05
N GLU A 30 -2.12 11.21 -11.20
CA GLU A 30 -1.27 12.21 -10.55
C GLU A 30 -1.32 11.81 -9.08
N GLU A 31 -0.27 11.14 -8.70
CA GLU A 31 -0.05 10.59 -7.41
C GLU A 31 -0.02 11.79 -6.47
N ASP A 32 -1.10 12.01 -5.73
CA ASP A 32 -1.12 12.97 -4.64
C ASP A 32 -0.16 12.43 -3.55
N SER A 33 1.13 12.50 -3.87
CA SER A 33 2.25 12.14 -3.02
C SER A 33 2.29 12.98 -1.75
N SER A 34 1.34 13.92 -1.59
CA SER A 34 1.19 14.78 -0.43
C SER A 34 0.36 14.15 0.69
N LEU A 35 -0.44 13.11 0.40
CA LEU A 35 -1.34 12.49 1.38
C LEU A 35 -0.61 11.46 2.25
N ASN A 36 -0.18 11.86 3.44
CA ASN A 36 0.29 10.91 4.43
C ASN A 36 -0.87 10.02 4.93
N LEU A 37 -0.77 8.72 4.73
CA LEU A 37 -1.77 7.74 5.17
C LEU A 37 -1.76 7.51 6.68
N VAL A 38 -0.69 7.89 7.36
CA VAL A 38 -0.52 7.74 8.81
C VAL A 38 -1.05 8.99 9.52
N ARG A 39 -2.04 8.80 10.39
CA ARG A 39 -2.72 9.91 11.07
C ARG A 39 -2.23 10.18 12.50
N TYR A 40 -1.70 9.18 13.18
CA TYR A 40 -1.44 9.25 14.62
C TYR A 40 0.01 8.93 15.01
N ALA A 41 0.78 8.27 14.16
CA ALA A 41 2.17 7.99 14.46
C ALA A 41 3.05 9.17 14.04
N GLU A 42 3.98 9.55 14.93
CA GLU A 42 4.89 10.68 14.69
C GLU A 42 6.23 10.25 14.11
N ASN A 43 6.60 8.97 14.31
CA ASN A 43 7.93 8.47 13.99
C ASN A 43 8.05 7.82 12.60
N PHE A 44 6.95 7.73 11.86
CA PHE A 44 6.97 7.28 10.47
C PHE A 44 5.81 7.87 9.67
N GLU A 45 5.98 7.88 8.36
CA GLU A 45 5.00 8.38 7.39
C GLU A 45 4.88 7.37 6.25
N ILE A 46 3.69 7.26 5.66
CA ILE A 46 3.42 6.41 4.51
C ILE A 46 2.71 7.25 3.45
N TYR A 47 3.29 7.28 2.27
CA TYR A 47 2.72 7.97 1.11
C TYR A 47 2.45 6.97 -0.02
N PRO A 48 1.39 7.14 -0.79
CA PRO A 48 1.27 6.46 -2.07
C PRO A 48 2.49 6.77 -2.95
N TYR A 49 2.97 5.80 -3.71
CA TYR A 49 4.06 6.00 -4.65
C TYR A 49 3.91 5.06 -5.85
N LYS A 50 3.51 5.57 -6.99
CA LYS A 50 3.22 4.76 -8.20
C LYS A 50 2.30 3.58 -7.84
N SER A 51 2.68 2.36 -8.18
CA SER A 51 1.93 1.14 -7.84
C SER A 51 2.31 0.55 -6.47
N GLY A 52 2.85 1.34 -5.56
CA GLY A 52 3.30 0.92 -4.24
C GLY A 52 3.20 2.03 -3.21
N TYR A 53 4.12 2.02 -2.26
CA TYR A 53 4.16 3.01 -1.17
C TYR A 53 5.58 3.46 -0.90
N LYS A 54 5.73 4.70 -0.45
CA LYS A 54 6.94 5.23 0.15
C LYS A 54 6.74 5.27 1.66
N LEU A 55 7.60 4.59 2.41
CA LEU A 55 7.66 4.61 3.86
C LEU A 55 8.86 5.43 4.30
N ILE A 56 8.64 6.42 5.14
CA ILE A 56 9.68 7.25 5.74
C ILE A 56 9.74 6.95 7.24
N ILE A 57 10.88 6.47 7.73
CA ILE A 57 11.16 6.30 9.16
C ILE A 57 11.94 7.52 9.64
N LYS A 58 11.31 8.30 10.53
CA LYS A 58 11.93 9.49 11.12
C LYS A 58 12.99 9.12 12.14
N ASN A 59 14.18 9.60 11.98
CA ASN A 59 15.25 9.32 12.90
C ASN A 59 15.41 10.47 13.91
N LEU A 60 14.86 10.32 15.10
CA LEU A 60 14.89 11.33 16.16
C LEU A 60 16.30 11.67 16.66
N SER A 61 17.29 10.81 16.40
CA SER A 61 18.66 10.97 16.88
C SER A 61 19.66 11.31 15.79
N LYS A 62 19.30 11.17 14.52
CA LYS A 62 20.16 11.42 13.36
C LYS A 62 19.52 12.46 12.46
N ARG A 63 20.36 13.18 11.70
CA ARG A 63 19.90 14.25 10.82
C ARG A 63 19.10 13.81 9.61
N ASN A 64 19.13 12.52 9.27
CA ASN A 64 18.50 12.00 8.04
C ASN A 64 17.49 10.91 8.37
N ASP A 65 16.30 11.04 7.82
CA ASP A 65 15.28 10.03 7.81
C ASP A 65 15.66 8.87 6.86
N THR A 66 15.11 7.69 7.09
CA THR A 66 15.34 6.54 6.22
C THR A 66 14.12 6.31 5.36
N GLU A 67 14.32 6.25 4.04
CA GLU A 67 13.27 6.00 3.07
C GLU A 67 13.30 4.54 2.59
N PHE A 68 12.13 3.93 2.53
CA PHE A 68 11.88 2.62 1.95
C PHE A 68 10.78 2.72 0.90
N TYR A 69 10.87 1.90 -0.14
CA TYR A 69 9.84 1.80 -1.16
C TYR A 69 9.25 0.39 -1.13
N VAL A 70 7.94 0.29 -0.98
CA VAL A 70 7.23 -0.97 -0.75
C VAL A 70 6.41 -1.30 -1.98
N PHE A 71 6.69 -2.45 -2.61
CA PHE A 71 5.99 -2.92 -3.79
C PHE A 71 5.57 -4.38 -3.66
N ASN A 72 4.45 -4.72 -4.26
CA ASN A 72 4.09 -6.12 -4.43
C ASN A 72 5.12 -6.83 -5.34
N ASP A 73 5.37 -8.12 -5.10
CA ASP A 73 6.33 -8.93 -5.86
C ASP A 73 6.02 -8.97 -7.37
N SER A 74 4.75 -8.87 -7.74
CA SER A 74 4.31 -8.86 -9.13
C SER A 74 4.62 -7.55 -9.87
N ILE A 75 4.93 -6.47 -9.14
CA ILE A 75 5.17 -5.15 -9.72
C ILE A 75 6.64 -5.00 -10.13
N LYS A 76 6.86 -4.57 -11.35
CA LYS A 76 8.21 -4.20 -11.82
C LYS A 76 8.67 -2.94 -11.09
N ILE A 77 9.87 -2.98 -10.48
CA ILE A 77 10.45 -1.81 -9.83
C ILE A 77 10.74 -0.73 -10.87
N PRO A 78 10.30 0.52 -10.62
CA PRO A 78 10.68 1.67 -11.43
C PRO A 78 12.21 1.88 -11.45
N SER A 79 12.78 2.22 -12.62
CA SER A 79 14.23 2.37 -12.80
C SER A 79 14.85 3.54 -12.03
N ASP A 80 14.05 4.52 -11.66
CA ASP A 80 14.44 5.66 -10.82
C ASP A 80 14.71 5.29 -9.35
N LEU A 81 14.40 4.03 -8.97
CA LEU A 81 14.61 3.52 -7.61
C LEU A 81 15.81 2.56 -7.48
N ASN A 82 16.70 2.49 -8.47
CA ASN A 82 17.81 1.52 -8.48
C ASN A 82 18.72 1.62 -7.23
N ASP A 83 18.91 2.81 -6.68
CA ASP A 83 19.75 3.06 -5.50
C ASP A 83 18.93 3.20 -4.20
N LYS A 84 17.67 2.82 -4.22
CA LYS A 84 16.78 2.93 -3.06
C LYS A 84 16.56 1.59 -2.36
N ILE A 85 16.16 1.64 -1.09
CA ILE A 85 15.84 0.44 -0.32
C ILE A 85 14.44 -0.02 -0.70
N ILE A 86 14.33 -1.21 -1.28
CA ILE A 86 13.07 -1.79 -1.74
C ILE A 86 12.63 -2.90 -0.78
N ILE A 87 11.38 -2.85 -0.36
CA ILE A 87 10.71 -3.92 0.39
C ILE A 87 9.70 -4.58 -0.54
N ARG A 88 9.82 -5.89 -0.72
CA ARG A 88 8.85 -6.69 -1.46
C ARG A 88 7.77 -7.23 -0.56
N THR A 89 6.54 -7.24 -1.02
CA THR A 89 5.37 -7.79 -0.32
C THR A 89 4.65 -8.84 -1.17
N PRO A 90 4.05 -9.89 -0.55
CA PRO A 90 3.97 -10.13 0.90
C PRO A 90 5.32 -10.53 1.52
N ILE A 91 5.55 -10.16 2.77
CA ILE A 91 6.72 -10.62 3.53
C ILE A 91 6.49 -12.07 3.93
N ASN A 92 7.40 -12.97 3.53
CA ASN A 92 7.28 -14.41 3.78
C ASN A 92 8.14 -14.89 4.95
N SER A 93 9.10 -14.07 5.40
CA SER A 93 9.95 -14.37 6.54
C SER A 93 10.40 -13.11 7.25
N ALA A 94 10.47 -13.18 8.59
CA ALA A 94 10.93 -12.09 9.42
C ALA A 94 11.73 -12.62 10.61
N ILE A 95 12.65 -11.80 11.12
CA ILE A 95 13.33 -12.04 12.39
C ILE A 95 12.81 -11.00 13.39
N ALA A 96 12.37 -11.45 14.56
CA ALA A 96 11.91 -10.58 15.61
C ALA A 96 13.00 -10.46 16.71
N PHE A 97 13.48 -9.25 16.93
CA PHE A 97 14.51 -8.96 17.93
C PHE A 97 13.96 -8.80 19.36
N SER A 98 12.67 -8.58 19.49
CA SER A 98 12.02 -8.37 20.79
C SER A 98 10.65 -9.04 20.85
N SER A 99 10.19 -9.27 22.10
CA SER A 99 8.86 -9.82 22.33
C SER A 99 7.72 -8.95 21.79
N THR A 100 7.88 -7.64 21.78
CA THR A 100 6.90 -6.72 21.18
C THR A 100 6.75 -6.93 19.68
N GLN A 101 7.84 -7.24 18.98
CA GLN A 101 7.80 -7.45 17.52
C GLN A 101 7.05 -8.73 17.16
N TRP A 102 7.40 -9.89 17.73
CA TRP A 102 6.67 -11.12 17.41
C TRP A 102 5.22 -11.10 17.93
N ALA A 103 4.92 -10.35 19.00
CA ALA A 103 3.56 -10.17 19.48
C ALA A 103 2.68 -9.43 18.47
N VAL A 104 3.24 -8.49 17.68
CA VAL A 104 2.55 -7.85 16.57
C VAL A 104 2.20 -8.87 15.49
N PHE A 105 3.15 -9.73 15.09
CA PHE A 105 2.90 -10.82 14.13
C PHE A 105 1.79 -11.77 14.64
N GLN A 106 1.82 -12.14 15.92
CA GLN A 106 0.78 -12.96 16.54
C GLN A 106 -0.59 -12.27 16.46
N LYS A 107 -0.64 -10.98 16.78
CA LYS A 107 -1.87 -10.19 16.74
C LYS A 107 -2.47 -10.08 15.33
N LEU A 108 -1.62 -10.05 14.32
CA LEU A 108 -2.01 -10.01 12.91
C LEU A 108 -2.36 -11.40 12.34
N GLY A 109 -2.13 -12.48 13.09
CA GLY A 109 -2.32 -13.85 12.58
C GLY A 109 -1.19 -14.33 11.65
N GLU A 110 -0.03 -13.65 11.65
CA GLU A 110 1.10 -13.87 10.76
C GLU A 110 2.34 -14.42 11.50
N LEU A 111 2.12 -15.08 12.64
CA LEU A 111 3.24 -15.56 13.48
C LEU A 111 4.11 -16.60 12.76
N ASP A 112 3.55 -17.35 11.83
CA ASP A 112 4.25 -18.32 10.98
C ASP A 112 5.33 -17.68 10.07
N LYS A 113 5.26 -16.38 9.84
CA LYS A 113 6.27 -15.59 9.11
C LYS A 113 7.52 -15.32 9.96
N VAL A 114 7.44 -15.42 11.29
CA VAL A 114 8.61 -15.27 12.18
C VAL A 114 9.44 -16.54 12.09
N LYS A 115 10.66 -16.42 11.54
CA LYS A 115 11.62 -17.52 11.34
C LYS A 115 12.81 -17.48 12.29
N GLY A 116 12.88 -16.44 13.12
CA GLY A 116 13.92 -16.31 14.12
C GLY A 116 13.57 -15.26 15.17
N ILE A 117 14.04 -15.49 16.40
CA ILE A 117 13.96 -14.54 17.51
C ILE A 117 15.34 -14.42 18.15
N LEU A 118 15.69 -13.22 18.63
CA LEU A 118 17.01 -13.00 19.20
C LEU A 118 17.15 -13.59 20.61
N GLU A 119 16.08 -13.53 21.41
CA GLU A 119 16.11 -13.84 22.84
C GLU A 119 15.20 -15.03 23.18
N SER A 120 15.46 -16.19 22.58
CA SER A 120 14.67 -17.41 22.83
C SER A 120 14.62 -17.81 24.29
N ASN A 121 15.73 -17.63 25.03
CA ASN A 121 15.85 -17.98 26.46
C ASN A 121 14.89 -17.18 27.37
N TYR A 122 14.47 -15.99 26.95
CA TYR A 122 13.55 -15.16 27.71
C TYR A 122 12.09 -15.28 27.22
N THR A 123 11.86 -16.01 26.13
CA THR A 123 10.54 -16.19 25.57
C THR A 123 9.83 -17.35 26.26
N LYS A 124 8.69 -17.06 26.91
CA LYS A 124 7.82 -18.08 27.54
C LYS A 124 6.68 -18.56 26.65
N ASN A 125 6.49 -17.93 25.51
CA ASN A 125 5.43 -18.27 24.55
C ASN A 125 5.81 -19.55 23.80
N LYS A 126 5.08 -20.65 24.09
CA LYS A 126 5.35 -21.97 23.50
C LYS A 126 5.12 -22.01 21.99
N GLU A 127 4.23 -21.20 21.48
CA GLU A 127 3.94 -21.12 20.05
C GLU A 127 5.12 -20.50 19.30
N VAL A 128 5.65 -19.39 19.81
CA VAL A 128 6.85 -18.74 19.25
C VAL A 128 8.06 -19.69 19.30
N LEU A 129 8.26 -20.39 20.42
CA LEU A 129 9.38 -21.34 20.58
C LEU A 129 9.31 -22.56 19.65
N ARG A 130 8.17 -22.86 19.05
CA ARG A 130 8.03 -23.94 18.06
C ARG A 130 8.39 -23.53 16.64
N LEU A 131 8.47 -22.24 16.38
CA LEU A 131 8.70 -21.66 15.04
C LEU A 131 10.16 -21.32 14.78
N VAL A 132 10.99 -21.32 15.82
CA VAL A 132 12.38 -20.88 15.80
C VAL A 132 13.34 -21.96 16.32
#